data_6d1d93f7bd96905e7af41704e29c6be7
#
_entry.id   6d1d93f7bd96905e7af41704e29c6be7
#
_cell.length_a   1.000
_cell.length_b   1.000
_cell.length_c   1.000
_cell.angle_alpha   90.00
_cell.angle_beta   90.00
_cell.angle_gamma   90.00
#
_symmetry.space_group_name_H-M   'P 1'
#
loop_
_entity.id
_entity.type
_entity.pdbx_description
1 polymer ?
#
loop_
_entity_poly.entity_id
_entity_poly.type
_entity_poly.pdbx_seq_one_letter_code
_entity_poly.pdbx_strand_id
1 'polypeptide(L)'
;MKLVVCFPGIGYHCDKPLLYYSRKLAACAGYDHTLLLQYTYHKDGLRGCPAALREAFDTLYTQAETQLSAVDWPQYDDVLFLSKSIGTAVSAAFAQRHGIPCRQILYTPLSLTFALAPQNALAFLGTADPWSDAFSVAAAARANGTPLCLYENANHSLETLSLIHI
;
A
#
# COMPACT_ATOMS: atom_id res chain seq x y z
N MET A 1 -7.06 21.70 -4.52
CA MET A 1 -6.92 21.01 -3.21
C MET A 1 -6.11 19.74 -3.41
N LYS A 2 -5.39 19.27 -2.39
CA LYS A 2 -4.59 18.02 -2.48
C LYS A 2 -5.09 16.99 -1.46
N LEU A 3 -5.24 15.74 -1.90
CA LEU A 3 -5.77 14.66 -1.08
C LEU A 3 -4.72 13.56 -0.88
N VAL A 4 -4.52 13.13 0.37
CA VAL A 4 -3.85 11.86 0.67
C VAL A 4 -4.87 10.83 1.14
N VAL A 5 -4.81 9.62 0.60
CA VAL A 5 -5.62 8.47 1.03
C VAL A 5 -4.69 7.37 1.52
N CYS A 6 -4.92 6.88 2.73
CA CYS A 6 -4.13 5.79 3.32
C CYS A 6 -4.90 4.46 3.22
N PHE A 7 -4.28 3.48 2.55
CA PHE A 7 -4.77 2.10 2.41
C PHE A 7 -3.94 1.18 3.32
N PRO A 8 -4.44 0.85 4.51
CA PRO A 8 -3.69 0.04 5.47
C PRO A 8 -3.56 -1.42 5.05
N GLY A 9 -2.71 -2.16 5.76
CA GLY A 9 -2.66 -3.63 5.68
C GLY A 9 -3.56 -4.27 6.73
N ILE A 10 -3.70 -5.59 6.65
CA ILE A 10 -4.32 -6.39 7.72
C ILE A 10 -3.38 -6.37 8.93
N GLY A 11 -3.89 -5.90 10.09
CA GLY A 11 -3.09 -5.73 11.31
C GLY A 11 -2.09 -4.55 11.27
N TYR A 12 -2.07 -3.77 10.19
CA TYR A 12 -1.23 -2.59 10.05
C TYR A 12 -2.08 -1.36 9.74
N HIS A 13 -2.69 -0.78 10.76
CA HIS A 13 -3.59 0.39 10.64
C HIS A 13 -2.83 1.69 10.31
N CYS A 14 -3.57 2.74 9.96
CA CYS A 14 -3.00 4.00 9.47
C CYS A 14 -2.16 4.78 10.50
N ASP A 15 -2.23 4.45 11.79
CA ASP A 15 -1.40 5.06 12.84
C ASP A 15 -0.09 4.30 13.12
N LYS A 16 0.17 3.21 12.40
CA LYS A 16 1.48 2.54 12.41
C LYS A 16 2.53 3.38 11.67
N PRO A 17 3.83 3.27 12.04
CA PRO A 17 4.87 4.23 11.68
C PRO A 17 4.93 4.61 10.20
N LEU A 18 4.95 3.65 9.28
CA LEU A 18 5.10 3.96 7.86
C LEU A 18 3.98 4.87 7.35
N LEU A 19 2.72 4.54 7.61
CA LEU A 19 1.58 5.33 7.15
C LEU A 19 1.42 6.63 7.95
N TYR A 20 1.67 6.56 9.27
CA TYR A 20 1.59 7.74 10.13
C TYR A 20 2.57 8.83 9.70
N TYR A 21 3.85 8.52 9.59
CA TYR A 21 4.86 9.52 9.23
C TYR A 21 4.75 9.96 7.79
N SER A 22 4.39 9.06 6.86
CA SER A 22 4.17 9.43 5.46
C SER A 22 3.04 10.44 5.28
N ARG A 23 1.90 10.27 5.97
CA ARG A 23 0.80 11.26 5.91
C ARG A 23 1.18 12.58 6.56
N LYS A 24 2.03 12.58 7.60
CA LYS A 24 2.57 13.82 8.18
C LYS A 24 3.48 14.54 7.20
N LEU A 25 4.35 13.82 6.49
CA LEU A 25 5.19 14.39 5.44
C LEU A 25 4.33 14.92 4.28
N ALA A 26 3.29 14.20 3.88
CA ALA A 26 2.34 14.66 2.87
C ALA A 26 1.66 15.96 3.29
N ALA A 27 1.24 16.09 4.56
CA ALA A 27 0.68 17.34 5.08
C ALA A 27 1.68 18.50 4.98
N CYS A 28 2.97 18.28 5.31
CA CYS A 28 4.03 19.27 5.12
C CYS A 28 4.25 19.63 3.64
N ALA A 29 3.92 18.72 2.71
CA ALA A 29 3.99 18.93 1.27
C ALA A 29 2.70 19.55 0.68
N GLY A 30 1.77 19.99 1.54
CA GLY A 30 0.56 20.70 1.17
C GLY A 30 -0.64 19.80 0.83
N TYR A 31 -0.61 18.52 1.25
CA TYR A 31 -1.82 17.67 1.22
C TYR A 31 -2.67 18.01 2.44
N ASP A 32 -3.62 18.88 2.24
CA ASP A 32 -4.48 19.45 3.27
C ASP A 32 -5.68 18.56 3.62
N HIS A 33 -6.05 17.64 2.73
CA HIS A 33 -7.10 16.65 2.98
C HIS A 33 -6.49 15.25 3.18
N THR A 34 -7.00 14.53 4.19
CA THR A 34 -6.53 13.17 4.52
C THR A 34 -7.71 12.23 4.75
N LEU A 35 -7.73 11.10 4.07
CA LEU A 35 -8.65 10.00 4.30
C LEU A 35 -7.89 8.76 4.78
N LEU A 36 -8.33 8.18 5.88
CA LEU A 36 -7.73 7.00 6.49
C LEU A 36 -8.73 5.84 6.40
N LEU A 37 -8.45 4.87 5.54
CA LEU A 37 -9.29 3.69 5.46
C LEU A 37 -9.10 2.80 6.68
N GLN A 38 -10.16 2.14 7.07
CA GLN A 38 -10.18 1.16 8.14
C GLN A 38 -10.73 -0.16 7.61
N TYR A 39 -10.00 -1.25 7.82
CA TYR A 39 -10.42 -2.55 7.38
C TYR A 39 -10.77 -3.46 8.54
N THR A 40 -11.83 -4.23 8.36
CA THR A 40 -12.22 -5.31 9.24
C THR A 40 -12.02 -6.64 8.50
N TYR A 41 -11.10 -7.46 8.99
CA TYR A 41 -10.81 -8.78 8.45
C TYR A 41 -10.34 -9.72 9.57
N HIS A 42 -10.97 -10.90 9.70
CA HIS A 42 -10.80 -11.77 10.85
C HIS A 42 -10.33 -13.19 10.52
N LYS A 43 -9.92 -13.45 9.28
CA LYS A 43 -9.43 -14.77 8.90
C LYS A 43 -7.90 -14.85 8.99
N ASP A 44 -7.42 -15.97 9.53
CA ASP A 44 -6.00 -16.31 9.61
C ASP A 44 -5.55 -17.11 8.38
N GLY A 45 -4.25 -17.44 8.31
CA GLY A 45 -3.72 -18.35 7.31
C GLY A 45 -3.54 -17.75 5.91
N LEU A 46 -3.39 -16.44 5.80
CA LEU A 46 -3.22 -15.75 4.50
C LEU A 46 -1.85 -16.02 3.87
N ARG A 47 -0.80 -16.10 4.70
CA ARG A 47 0.58 -16.28 4.20
C ARG A 47 0.74 -17.64 3.54
N GLY A 48 1.23 -17.66 2.31
CA GLY A 48 1.41 -18.89 1.53
C GLY A 48 0.13 -19.51 0.96
N CYS A 49 -1.01 -18.83 1.10
CA CYS A 49 -2.29 -19.28 0.54
C CYS A 49 -2.86 -18.25 -0.45
N PRO A 50 -2.58 -18.39 -1.77
CA PRO A 50 -3.05 -17.43 -2.78
C PRO A 50 -4.57 -17.26 -2.82
N ALA A 51 -5.33 -18.33 -2.59
CA ALA A 51 -6.80 -18.26 -2.58
C ALA A 51 -7.32 -17.43 -1.41
N ALA A 52 -6.78 -17.63 -0.20
CA ALA A 52 -7.14 -16.85 0.98
C ALA A 52 -6.74 -15.38 0.82
N LEU A 53 -5.58 -15.13 0.20
CA LEU A 53 -5.12 -13.76 -0.09
C LEU A 53 -6.04 -13.05 -1.09
N ARG A 54 -6.54 -13.77 -2.09
CA ARG A 54 -7.52 -13.25 -3.05
C ARG A 54 -8.84 -12.89 -2.38
N GLU A 55 -9.36 -13.78 -1.53
CA GLU A 55 -10.58 -13.51 -0.77
C GLU A 55 -10.43 -12.29 0.16
N ALA A 56 -9.28 -12.19 0.84
CA ALA A 56 -8.96 -11.02 1.66
C ALA A 56 -8.94 -9.75 0.80
N PHE A 57 -8.28 -9.77 -0.34
CA PHE A 57 -8.26 -8.64 -1.28
C PHE A 57 -9.68 -8.21 -1.68
N ASP A 58 -10.54 -9.14 -2.09
CA ASP A 58 -11.90 -8.83 -2.53
C ASP A 58 -12.72 -8.20 -1.39
N THR A 59 -12.56 -8.71 -0.17
CA THR A 59 -13.21 -8.17 1.04
C THR A 59 -12.74 -6.73 1.33
N LEU A 60 -11.42 -6.49 1.31
CA LEU A 60 -10.86 -5.18 1.60
C LEU A 60 -11.15 -4.17 0.49
N TYR A 61 -11.17 -4.63 -0.77
CA TYR A 61 -11.51 -3.81 -1.90
C TYR A 61 -12.96 -3.28 -1.79
N THR A 62 -13.91 -4.16 -1.45
CA THR A 62 -15.31 -3.77 -1.22
C THR A 62 -15.45 -2.75 -0.09
N GLN A 63 -14.69 -2.92 1.00
CA GLN A 63 -14.67 -1.95 2.10
C GLN A 63 -14.08 -0.60 1.67
N ALA A 64 -13.02 -0.61 0.83
CA ALA A 64 -12.45 0.60 0.29
C ALA A 64 -13.45 1.33 -0.62
N GLU A 65 -14.14 0.63 -1.51
CA GLU A 65 -15.18 1.20 -2.37
C GLU A 65 -16.28 1.88 -1.55
N THR A 66 -16.75 1.22 -0.49
CA THR A 66 -17.78 1.78 0.39
C THR A 66 -17.29 3.08 1.07
N GLN A 67 -16.07 3.07 1.62
CA GLN A 67 -15.52 4.22 2.35
C GLN A 67 -15.20 5.40 1.44
N LEU A 68 -14.87 5.15 0.18
CA LEU A 68 -14.49 6.18 -0.80
C LEU A 68 -15.63 6.56 -1.74
N SER A 69 -16.82 5.98 -1.60
CA SER A 69 -17.96 6.19 -2.51
C SER A 69 -18.45 7.63 -2.60
N ALA A 70 -18.30 8.41 -1.53
CA ALA A 70 -18.75 9.81 -1.47
C ALA A 70 -17.64 10.83 -1.84
N VAL A 71 -16.46 10.36 -2.25
CA VAL A 71 -15.34 11.25 -2.59
C VAL A 71 -15.58 11.85 -3.98
N ASP A 72 -15.65 13.16 -4.05
CA ASP A 72 -15.68 13.91 -5.31
C ASP A 72 -14.24 14.10 -5.81
N TRP A 73 -13.74 13.12 -6.57
CA TRP A 73 -12.36 13.08 -7.05
C TRP A 73 -11.94 14.28 -7.91
N PRO A 74 -12.80 14.81 -8.81
CA PRO A 74 -12.46 15.97 -9.65
C PRO A 74 -12.13 17.26 -8.88
N GLN A 75 -12.53 17.37 -7.62
CA GLN A 75 -12.19 18.56 -6.82
C GLN A 75 -10.72 18.62 -6.40
N TYR A 76 -9.96 17.52 -6.55
CA TYR A 76 -8.57 17.44 -6.13
C TYR A 76 -7.62 17.54 -7.32
N ASP A 77 -6.71 18.52 -7.26
CA ASP A 77 -5.68 18.76 -8.27
C ASP A 77 -4.54 17.74 -8.20
N ASP A 78 -4.35 17.14 -7.02
CA ASP A 78 -3.27 16.19 -6.74
C ASP A 78 -3.73 15.17 -5.70
N VAL A 79 -3.62 13.90 -6.05
CA VAL A 79 -4.02 12.76 -5.20
C VAL A 79 -2.81 11.87 -4.94
N LEU A 80 -2.58 11.55 -3.68
CA LEU A 80 -1.53 10.63 -3.24
C LEU A 80 -2.15 9.43 -2.50
N PHE A 81 -1.88 8.23 -2.96
CA PHE A 81 -2.22 7.01 -2.25
C PHE A 81 -0.99 6.50 -1.48
N LEU A 82 -1.13 6.36 -0.17
CA LEU A 82 -0.16 5.73 0.73
C LEU A 82 -0.69 4.36 1.12
N SER A 83 0.03 3.31 0.81
CA SER A 83 -0.51 1.97 0.98
C SER A 83 0.51 0.99 1.57
N LYS A 84 0.02 -0.04 2.27
CA LYS A 84 0.84 -1.02 2.99
C LYS A 84 0.35 -2.45 2.75
N SER A 85 1.29 -3.36 2.42
CA SER A 85 1.01 -4.80 2.28
C SER A 85 -0.12 -5.07 1.28
N ILE A 86 -1.15 -5.83 1.66
CA ILE A 86 -2.33 -6.07 0.81
C ILE A 86 -3.05 -4.76 0.42
N GLY A 87 -2.96 -3.71 1.23
CA GLY A 87 -3.47 -2.38 0.90
C GLY A 87 -2.84 -1.80 -0.37
N THR A 88 -1.62 -2.22 -0.75
CA THR A 88 -0.98 -1.80 -2.01
C THR A 88 -1.70 -2.38 -3.23
N ALA A 89 -2.21 -3.60 -3.13
CA ALA A 89 -3.04 -4.19 -4.18
C ALA A 89 -4.41 -3.50 -4.25
N VAL A 90 -5.02 -3.21 -3.10
CA VAL A 90 -6.31 -2.51 -3.03
C VAL A 90 -6.19 -1.10 -3.65
N SER A 91 -5.16 -0.34 -3.29
CA SER A 91 -4.94 1.02 -3.84
C SER A 91 -4.70 1.00 -5.35
N ALA A 92 -3.87 0.06 -5.84
CA ALA A 92 -3.59 -0.10 -7.27
C ALA A 92 -4.87 -0.43 -8.06
N ALA A 93 -5.65 -1.41 -7.58
CA ALA A 93 -6.92 -1.78 -8.19
C ALA A 93 -7.93 -0.62 -8.17
N PHE A 94 -8.02 0.09 -7.06
CA PHE A 94 -8.94 1.22 -6.91
C PHE A 94 -8.61 2.35 -7.89
N ALA A 95 -7.33 2.75 -7.95
CA ALA A 95 -6.87 3.77 -8.90
C ALA A 95 -7.17 3.38 -10.34
N GLN A 96 -6.87 2.14 -10.72
CA GLN A 96 -7.08 1.63 -12.08
C GLN A 96 -8.56 1.57 -12.46
N ARG A 97 -9.39 0.95 -11.61
CA ARG A 97 -10.81 0.71 -11.90
C ARG A 97 -11.64 1.98 -11.94
N HIS A 98 -11.28 2.97 -11.14
CA HIS A 98 -11.96 4.26 -11.10
C HIS A 98 -11.29 5.34 -11.95
N GLY A 99 -10.20 5.02 -12.65
CA GLY A 99 -9.47 5.96 -13.50
C GLY A 99 -8.94 7.19 -12.76
N ILE A 100 -8.52 7.02 -11.48
CA ILE A 100 -8.07 8.12 -10.64
C ILE A 100 -6.61 8.44 -10.96
N PRO A 101 -6.30 9.63 -11.46
CA PRO A 101 -4.93 10.06 -11.65
C PRO A 101 -4.30 10.37 -10.29
N CYS A 102 -3.46 9.45 -9.80
CA CYS A 102 -2.81 9.61 -8.51
C CYS A 102 -1.34 9.19 -8.54
N ARG A 103 -0.57 9.67 -7.58
CA ARG A 103 0.74 9.12 -7.22
C ARG A 103 0.55 8.06 -6.16
N GLN A 104 1.38 7.01 -6.18
CA GLN A 104 1.26 5.89 -5.25
C GLN A 104 2.58 5.60 -4.54
N ILE A 105 2.54 5.47 -3.22
CA ILE A 105 3.64 4.95 -2.41
C ILE A 105 3.21 3.57 -1.90
N LEU A 106 3.97 2.54 -2.28
CA LEU A 106 3.67 1.15 -2.02
C LEU A 106 4.67 0.59 -1.01
N TYR A 107 4.26 0.51 0.27
CA TYR A 107 5.10 -0.09 1.31
C TYR A 107 4.90 -1.60 1.38
N THR A 108 5.97 -2.35 1.26
CA THR A 108 6.01 -3.82 1.29
C THR A 108 4.91 -4.46 0.43
N PRO A 109 4.92 -4.16 -0.90
CA PRO A 109 3.92 -4.70 -1.80
C PRO A 109 4.01 -6.22 -1.90
N LEU A 110 2.87 -6.83 -2.18
CA LEU A 110 2.77 -8.24 -2.51
C LEU A 110 2.94 -8.44 -4.03
N SER A 111 3.27 -9.64 -4.48
CA SER A 111 3.32 -9.94 -5.93
C SER A 111 2.00 -9.63 -6.64
N LEU A 112 0.86 -9.83 -5.96
CA LEU A 112 -0.47 -9.48 -6.44
C LEU A 112 -0.59 -8.00 -6.84
N THR A 113 0.11 -7.10 -6.17
CA THR A 113 0.06 -5.66 -6.43
C THR A 113 0.45 -5.33 -7.87
N PHE A 114 1.50 -5.95 -8.38
CA PHE A 114 2.00 -5.66 -9.73
C PHE A 114 1.16 -6.29 -10.85
N ALA A 115 0.40 -7.33 -10.54
CA ALA A 115 -0.61 -7.87 -11.46
C ALA A 115 -1.76 -6.86 -11.73
N LEU A 116 -1.91 -5.87 -10.84
CA LEU A 116 -2.89 -4.78 -10.96
C LEU A 116 -2.28 -3.51 -11.60
N ALA A 117 -1.07 -3.61 -12.13
CA ALA A 117 -0.38 -2.60 -12.92
C ALA A 117 -0.43 -1.17 -12.31
N PRO A 118 0.06 -0.95 -11.07
CA PRO A 118 0.04 0.36 -10.43
C PRO A 118 0.79 1.39 -11.29
N GLN A 119 0.17 2.56 -11.49
CA GLN A 119 0.74 3.66 -12.27
C GLN A 119 1.29 4.75 -11.35
N ASN A 120 2.31 5.49 -11.81
CA ASN A 120 2.94 6.58 -11.04
C ASN A 120 3.32 6.15 -9.61
N ALA A 121 3.86 4.95 -9.49
CA ALA A 121 4.12 4.31 -8.20
C ALA A 121 5.62 4.29 -7.87
N LEU A 122 5.91 4.37 -6.57
CA LEU A 122 7.23 4.09 -5.98
C LEU A 122 7.04 3.04 -4.87
N ALA A 123 7.82 1.97 -4.93
CA ALA A 123 7.69 0.86 -4.00
C ALA A 123 8.91 0.72 -3.07
N PHE A 124 8.67 0.21 -1.86
CA PHE A 124 9.67 -0.04 -0.82
C PHE A 124 9.48 -1.44 -0.25
N LEU A 125 10.54 -2.25 -0.23
CA LEU A 125 10.49 -3.63 0.25
C LEU A 125 11.73 -3.98 1.06
N GLY A 126 11.55 -4.77 2.12
CA GLY A 126 12.64 -5.38 2.88
C GLY A 126 13.06 -6.72 2.28
N THR A 127 14.37 -7.00 2.26
CA THR A 127 14.87 -8.28 1.72
C THR A 127 14.59 -9.47 2.64
N ALA A 128 14.28 -9.23 3.93
CA ALA A 128 13.87 -10.24 4.90
C ALA A 128 12.33 -10.26 5.15
N ASP A 129 11.56 -9.73 4.21
CA ASP A 129 10.10 -9.73 4.28
C ASP A 129 9.55 -11.17 4.12
N PRO A 130 8.88 -11.75 5.12
CA PRO A 130 8.38 -13.13 5.04
C PRO A 130 7.11 -13.28 4.19
N TRP A 131 6.49 -12.16 3.77
CA TRP A 131 5.27 -12.16 2.96
C TRP A 131 5.54 -12.10 1.45
N SER A 132 6.75 -11.68 1.07
CA SER A 132 7.09 -11.46 -0.33
C SER A 132 8.52 -11.90 -0.59
N ASP A 133 8.71 -12.74 -1.59
CA ASP A 133 10.04 -13.00 -2.10
C ASP A 133 10.57 -11.75 -2.82
N ALA A 134 11.64 -11.16 -2.29
CA ALA A 134 12.19 -9.89 -2.77
C ALA A 134 12.62 -9.97 -4.25
N PHE A 135 13.13 -11.13 -4.69
CA PHE A 135 13.53 -11.32 -6.08
C PHE A 135 12.32 -11.29 -7.03
N SER A 136 11.25 -12.03 -6.69
CA SER A 136 10.02 -12.08 -7.49
C SER A 136 9.32 -10.73 -7.54
N VAL A 137 9.26 -10.03 -6.40
CA VAL A 137 8.68 -8.67 -6.34
C VAL A 137 9.50 -7.68 -7.16
N ALA A 138 10.83 -7.74 -7.09
CA ALA A 138 11.70 -6.88 -7.89
C ALA A 138 11.54 -7.12 -9.40
N ALA A 139 11.40 -8.38 -9.82
CA ALA A 139 11.15 -8.73 -11.21
C ALA A 139 9.78 -8.19 -11.68
N ALA A 140 8.73 -8.35 -10.87
CA ALA A 140 7.39 -7.87 -11.17
C ALA A 140 7.33 -6.32 -11.21
N ALA A 141 7.97 -5.63 -10.27
CA ALA A 141 8.07 -4.18 -10.25
C ALA A 141 8.78 -3.65 -11.50
N ARG A 142 9.89 -4.28 -11.90
CA ARG A 142 10.63 -3.94 -13.12
C ARG A 142 9.77 -4.12 -14.36
N ALA A 143 9.07 -5.25 -14.48
CA ALA A 143 8.18 -5.52 -15.61
C ALA A 143 7.03 -4.50 -15.71
N ASN A 144 6.56 -3.98 -14.58
CA ASN A 144 5.54 -2.92 -14.51
C ASN A 144 6.12 -1.50 -14.69
N GLY A 145 7.44 -1.34 -14.70
CA GLY A 145 8.09 -0.02 -14.74
C GLY A 145 8.01 0.76 -13.42
N THR A 146 7.75 0.08 -12.30
CA THR A 146 7.70 0.69 -10.97
C THR A 146 9.09 0.70 -10.33
N PRO A 147 9.65 1.87 -9.97
CA PRO A 147 10.85 1.94 -9.15
C PRO A 147 10.65 1.23 -7.81
N LEU A 148 11.63 0.41 -7.43
CA LEU A 148 11.63 -0.32 -6.16
C LEU A 148 12.90 -0.04 -5.37
N CYS A 149 12.73 0.45 -4.13
CA CYS A 149 13.79 0.59 -3.15
C CYS A 149 13.83 -0.65 -2.25
N LEU A 150 14.96 -1.38 -2.27
CA LEU A 150 15.19 -2.54 -1.41
C LEU A 150 15.97 -2.13 -0.17
N TYR A 151 15.52 -2.58 0.99
CA TYR A 151 16.19 -2.40 2.28
C TYR A 151 16.72 -3.74 2.78
N GLU A 152 18.03 -3.84 2.86
CA GLU A 152 18.69 -5.08 3.29
C GLU A 152 18.30 -5.44 4.73
N ASN A 153 17.97 -6.72 4.94
CA ASN A 153 17.57 -7.30 6.22
C ASN A 153 16.32 -6.66 6.89
N ALA A 154 15.60 -5.81 6.19
CA ALA A 154 14.35 -5.26 6.72
C ALA A 154 13.20 -6.27 6.57
N ASN A 155 12.32 -6.30 7.57
CA ASN A 155 11.14 -7.16 7.64
C ASN A 155 9.93 -6.54 6.92
N HIS A 156 8.75 -7.15 7.09
CA HIS A 156 7.48 -6.66 6.51
C HIS A 156 7.04 -5.28 7.03
N SER A 157 7.62 -4.75 8.07
CA SER A 157 7.39 -3.38 8.58
C SER A 157 8.51 -2.40 8.20
N LEU A 158 9.46 -2.82 7.35
CA LEU A 158 10.69 -2.12 7.00
C LEU A 158 11.56 -1.81 8.24
N GLU A 159 11.55 -2.72 9.20
CA GLU A 159 12.36 -2.67 10.40
C GLU A 159 13.53 -3.65 10.30
N THR A 160 14.70 -3.25 10.79
CA THR A 160 15.87 -4.13 10.92
C THR A 160 16.14 -4.42 12.39
N LEU A 161 16.55 -5.66 12.71
CA LEU A 161 16.85 -6.07 14.08
C LEU A 161 18.15 -5.49 14.64
N SER A 162 18.92 -4.75 13.85
CA SER A 162 20.24 -4.21 14.25
C SER A 162 20.18 -3.13 15.33
N LEU A 163 19.00 -2.65 15.71
CA LEU A 163 18.82 -1.64 16.76
C LEU A 163 18.71 -2.21 18.17
N ILE A 164 18.82 -3.54 18.36
CA ILE A 164 18.64 -4.18 19.67
C ILE A 164 19.96 -4.37 20.45
N HIS A 165 21.09 -3.89 19.94
CA HIS A 165 22.39 -4.01 20.58
C HIS A 165 23.03 -2.64 20.88
N ILE A 166 22.27 -1.78 21.57
CA ILE A 166 22.87 -0.63 22.26
C ILE A 166 22.53 -0.75 23.74
#